data_3e0ecac9f8ad5bde555b3c4807b29362
#
_entry.id   3e0ecac9f8ad5bde555b3c4807b29362
#
_cell.length_a   1.000
_cell.length_b   1.000
_cell.length_c   1.000
_cell.angle_alpha   90.00
_cell.angle_beta   90.00
_cell.angle_gamma   90.00
#
_symmetry.space_group_name_H-M   'P 1'
#
loop_
_entity.id
_entity.type
_entity.pdbx_description
1 polymer ?
#
loop_
_entity_poly.entity_id
_entity_poly.type
_entity_poly.pdbx_seq_one_letter_code
_entity_poly.pdbx_strand_id
1 'polypeptide(L)'
;MEYDASICSGEYFELVTKCAETPESSLELNPDLEIPEYQSSLDIHWMPGGYTTEFVENDVAGGAMYDMGGLYTSTNGMLGEYNDGAAYAIIDWVYNNFDRLNQPKRILDVGCTVGHNTLPFKEFWPKAEVIGIDIGAPVLRYADRRAKSLGIDVTFSQQNAECTEFEDNSFDLIVSTMFLHETSY
;
A
#
# COMPACT_ATOMS: atom_id res chain seq x y z
N MET A 1 -7.29 -19.39 19.93
CA MET A 1 -6.38 -18.51 19.18
C MET A 1 -5.29 -18.10 20.15
N GLU A 2 -4.14 -18.73 20.06
CA GLU A 2 -2.97 -18.27 20.80
C GLU A 2 -2.48 -17.01 20.09
N TYR A 3 -2.58 -15.88 20.77
CA TYR A 3 -1.90 -14.66 20.33
C TYR A 3 -0.41 -14.97 20.31
N ASP A 4 0.20 -14.89 19.16
CA ASP A 4 1.65 -15.04 19.04
C ASP A 4 2.32 -13.90 19.81
N ALA A 5 2.95 -14.25 20.94
CA ALA A 5 3.62 -13.31 21.83
C ALA A 5 4.79 -12.57 21.13
N SER A 6 5.21 -13.03 19.94
CA SER A 6 6.23 -12.38 19.13
C SER A 6 5.80 -10.99 18.63
N ILE A 7 4.47 -10.77 18.45
CA ILE A 7 3.94 -9.47 18.02
C ILE A 7 4.08 -8.39 19.12
N CYS A 8 4.11 -8.82 20.39
CA CYS A 8 4.29 -7.92 21.54
C CYS A 8 5.72 -7.85 22.05
N SER A 9 6.63 -8.68 21.50
CA SER A 9 8.05 -8.66 21.88
C SER A 9 8.78 -7.62 21.02
N GLY A 10 9.74 -6.90 21.64
CA GLY A 10 10.59 -5.96 20.93
C GLY A 10 11.34 -6.54 19.73
N GLU A 11 11.36 -7.88 19.60
CA GLU A 11 11.96 -8.59 18.47
C GLU A 11 11.23 -8.33 17.14
N TYR A 12 9.90 -8.19 17.14
CA TYR A 12 9.16 -7.82 15.94
C TYR A 12 9.50 -6.38 15.51
N PHE A 13 9.60 -5.47 16.47
CA PHE A 13 10.05 -4.09 16.22
C PHE A 13 11.49 -4.04 15.72
N GLU A 14 12.39 -4.88 16.24
CA GLU A 14 13.77 -4.99 15.75
C GLU A 14 13.85 -5.62 14.35
N LEU A 15 13.03 -6.63 14.05
CA LEU A 15 12.99 -7.24 12.72
C LEU A 15 12.52 -6.24 11.67
N VAL A 16 11.46 -5.49 11.99
CA VAL A 16 10.88 -4.45 11.14
C VAL A 16 11.84 -3.27 10.99
N THR A 17 12.64 -2.94 12.00
CA THR A 17 13.63 -1.87 11.96
C THR A 17 14.92 -2.29 11.22
N LYS A 18 15.37 -3.55 11.37
CA LYS A 18 16.55 -4.06 10.67
C LYS A 18 16.41 -4.19 9.16
N CYS A 19 15.19 -4.36 8.64
CA CYS A 19 14.95 -4.35 7.20
C CYS A 19 15.15 -2.96 6.56
N ALA A 20 15.31 -1.89 7.35
CA ALA A 20 15.50 -0.53 6.85
C ALA A 20 16.90 -0.23 6.26
N GLU A 21 17.86 -1.16 6.41
CA GLU A 21 19.25 -0.95 6.02
C GLU A 21 19.68 -1.66 4.72
N THR A 22 18.76 -2.17 3.92
CA THR A 22 19.12 -2.77 2.61
C THR A 22 19.22 -1.70 1.52
N PRO A 23 20.33 -1.69 0.72
CA PRO A 23 20.67 -0.58 -0.20
C PRO A 23 19.77 -0.43 -1.44
N GLU A 24 18.84 -1.32 -1.67
CA GLU A 24 17.91 -1.26 -2.81
C GLU A 24 16.49 -1.03 -2.31
N SER A 25 16.21 0.21 -1.88
CA SER A 25 14.86 0.61 -1.49
C SER A 25 14.06 0.98 -2.74
N SER A 26 12.94 0.31 -2.93
CA SER A 26 11.90 0.70 -3.88
C SER A 26 10.91 1.70 -3.27
N LEU A 27 11.31 2.36 -2.18
CA LEU A 27 10.51 3.32 -1.44
C LEU A 27 11.00 4.75 -1.66
N GLU A 28 10.13 5.59 -2.20
CA GLU A 28 10.35 7.01 -2.42
C GLU A 28 9.46 7.82 -1.48
N LEU A 29 10.03 8.41 -0.43
CA LEU A 29 9.30 9.27 0.49
C LEU A 29 9.57 10.74 0.18
N ASN A 30 8.51 11.56 0.28
CA ASN A 30 8.56 13.00 0.13
C ASN A 30 8.29 13.66 1.50
N PRO A 31 9.32 14.08 2.23
CA PRO A 31 9.15 14.69 3.56
C PRO A 31 8.46 16.06 3.50
N ASP A 32 8.44 16.67 2.33
CA ASP A 32 7.83 17.99 2.10
C ASP A 32 6.40 17.87 1.52
N LEU A 33 5.85 16.64 1.43
CA LEU A 33 4.50 16.42 0.91
C LEU A 33 3.47 17.10 1.81
N GLU A 34 2.72 18.02 1.23
CA GLU A 34 1.58 18.65 1.91
C GLU A 34 0.42 17.66 2.01
N ILE A 35 0.11 17.21 3.23
CA ILE A 35 -0.98 16.28 3.49
C ILE A 35 -2.31 17.04 3.48
N PRO A 36 -3.30 16.62 2.68
CA PRO A 36 -4.61 17.27 2.64
C PRO A 36 -5.27 17.32 4.03
N GLU A 37 -5.97 18.43 4.33
CA GLU A 37 -6.57 18.64 5.64
C GLU A 37 -7.61 17.57 6.00
N TYR A 38 -8.34 17.05 5.02
CA TYR A 38 -9.32 15.97 5.21
C TYR A 38 -8.69 14.64 5.63
N GLN A 39 -7.37 14.48 5.47
CA GLN A 39 -6.61 13.34 5.96
C GLN A 39 -5.77 13.66 7.20
N SER A 40 -5.23 14.87 7.30
CA SER A 40 -4.32 15.24 8.40
C SER A 40 -5.04 15.60 9.70
N SER A 41 -6.35 15.94 9.65
CA SER A 41 -7.13 16.30 10.84
C SER A 41 -7.86 15.08 11.42
N LEU A 42 -9.02 14.79 10.92
CA LEU A 42 -9.84 13.65 11.32
C LEU A 42 -10.48 13.07 10.06
N ASP A 43 -10.01 11.90 9.67
CA ASP A 43 -10.48 11.23 8.46
C ASP A 43 -11.92 10.66 8.60
N ILE A 44 -12.43 10.08 7.52
CA ILE A 44 -13.77 9.48 7.48
C ILE A 44 -13.94 8.32 8.50
N HIS A 45 -12.85 7.68 8.90
CA HIS A 45 -12.82 6.59 9.88
C HIS A 45 -12.64 7.06 11.31
N TRP A 46 -12.66 8.38 11.55
CA TRP A 46 -12.45 9.00 12.86
C TRP A 46 -11.06 8.73 13.46
N MET A 47 -10.07 8.52 12.62
CA MET A 47 -8.68 8.34 13.01
C MET A 47 -7.96 9.70 12.98
N PRO A 48 -7.54 10.26 14.14
CA PRO A 48 -6.76 11.49 14.14
C PRO A 48 -5.44 11.32 13.37
N GLY A 49 -5.22 12.16 12.34
CA GLY A 49 -4.07 12.06 11.46
C GLY A 49 -4.15 10.95 10.40
N GLY A 50 -5.25 10.21 10.34
CA GLY A 50 -5.50 9.17 9.35
C GLY A 50 -4.33 8.19 9.19
N TYR A 51 -4.02 7.84 7.96
CA TYR A 51 -2.92 6.92 7.62
C TYR A 51 -1.52 7.55 7.73
N THR A 52 -1.42 8.84 8.06
CA THR A 52 -0.15 9.55 8.22
C THR A 52 0.39 9.56 9.63
N THR A 53 -0.39 9.06 10.61
CA THR A 53 0.00 9.08 12.03
C THR A 53 1.21 8.19 12.31
N GLU A 54 2.23 8.76 12.92
CA GLU A 54 3.39 8.06 13.47
C GLU A 54 3.36 8.10 15.01
N PHE A 55 3.64 6.98 15.66
CA PHE A 55 3.77 6.90 17.12
C PHE A 55 5.20 7.19 17.56
N VAL A 56 6.16 6.83 16.73
CA VAL A 56 7.58 7.20 16.83
C VAL A 56 8.10 7.54 15.44
N GLU A 57 9.16 8.33 15.39
CA GLU A 57 9.76 8.75 14.13
C GLU A 57 10.12 7.55 13.24
N ASN A 58 9.68 7.57 12.00
CA ASN A 58 9.91 6.54 10.97
C ASN A 58 9.33 5.16 11.31
N ASP A 59 8.27 5.08 12.10
CA ASP A 59 7.65 3.81 12.40
C ASP A 59 6.83 3.22 11.22
N VAL A 60 6.32 2.02 11.43
CA VAL A 60 5.48 1.26 10.51
C VAL A 60 4.19 0.79 11.19
N ALA A 61 3.93 1.28 12.39
CA ALA A 61 2.84 0.78 13.22
C ALA A 61 1.48 0.97 12.56
N GLY A 62 1.26 2.12 11.90
CA GLY A 62 0.03 2.38 11.14
C GLY A 62 -0.23 1.32 10.06
N GLY A 63 0.80 0.95 9.29
CA GLY A 63 0.72 -0.10 8.28
C GLY A 63 0.46 -1.49 8.87
N ALA A 64 1.16 -1.84 9.95
CA ALA A 64 0.95 -3.12 10.63
C ALA A 64 -0.46 -3.24 11.21
N MET A 65 -0.98 -2.18 11.82
CA MET A 65 -2.35 -2.15 12.35
C MET A 65 -3.39 -2.28 11.24
N TYR A 66 -3.17 -1.63 10.10
CA TYR A 66 -4.05 -1.74 8.94
C TYR A 66 -4.08 -3.15 8.37
N ASP A 67 -2.91 -3.75 8.12
CA ASP A 67 -2.78 -5.10 7.53
C ASP A 67 -3.34 -6.18 8.46
N MET A 68 -2.91 -6.18 9.72
CA MET A 68 -3.21 -7.24 10.69
C MET A 68 -4.62 -7.14 11.30
N GLY A 69 -5.18 -5.96 11.41
CA GLY A 69 -6.41 -5.75 12.17
C GLY A 69 -7.49 -4.99 11.42
N GLY A 70 -7.17 -3.83 10.86
CA GLY A 70 -8.14 -2.89 10.33
C GLY A 70 -8.92 -3.46 9.16
N LEU A 71 -8.25 -3.79 8.08
CA LEU A 71 -8.89 -4.25 6.85
C LEU A 71 -9.50 -5.65 7.00
N TYR A 72 -8.77 -6.60 7.59
CA TYR A 72 -9.27 -7.95 7.80
C TYR A 72 -10.55 -7.97 8.66
N THR A 73 -10.55 -7.19 9.74
CA THR A 73 -11.68 -7.10 10.65
C THR A 73 -12.89 -6.39 10.01
N SER A 74 -12.65 -5.26 9.33
CA SER A 74 -13.72 -4.48 8.69
C SER A 74 -14.40 -5.23 7.54
N THR A 75 -13.65 -6.05 6.82
CA THR A 75 -14.18 -6.89 5.73
C THR A 75 -14.66 -8.26 6.19
N ASN A 76 -14.51 -8.57 7.49
CA ASN A 76 -14.82 -9.88 8.07
C ASN A 76 -14.12 -11.04 7.32
N GLY A 77 -12.89 -10.82 6.88
CA GLY A 77 -12.08 -11.78 6.14
C GLY A 77 -12.54 -12.08 4.70
N MET A 78 -13.48 -11.30 4.15
CA MET A 78 -14.00 -11.51 2.79
C MET A 78 -12.94 -11.35 1.71
N LEU A 79 -11.86 -10.59 1.97
CA LEU A 79 -10.76 -10.38 1.04
C LEU A 79 -9.68 -11.47 1.10
N GLY A 80 -9.92 -12.55 1.86
CA GLY A 80 -8.96 -13.64 2.05
C GLY A 80 -7.95 -13.39 3.17
N GLU A 81 -7.06 -14.36 3.39
CA GLU A 81 -6.08 -14.34 4.48
C GLU A 81 -5.08 -13.19 4.37
N TYR A 82 -4.72 -12.82 3.14
CA TYR A 82 -3.73 -11.77 2.84
C TYR A 82 -4.37 -10.45 2.42
N ASN A 83 -5.69 -10.32 2.52
CA ASN A 83 -6.47 -9.14 2.09
C ASN A 83 -6.29 -8.77 0.60
N ASP A 84 -5.93 -9.71 -0.25
CA ASP A 84 -5.57 -9.54 -1.66
C ASP A 84 -6.70 -9.93 -2.64
N GLY A 85 -7.83 -10.40 -2.13
CA GLY A 85 -8.94 -10.87 -2.96
C GLY A 85 -9.50 -9.83 -3.93
N ALA A 86 -9.44 -8.54 -3.59
CA ALA A 86 -9.85 -7.46 -4.49
C ALA A 86 -8.91 -7.37 -5.71
N ALA A 87 -7.61 -7.51 -5.49
CA ALA A 87 -6.62 -7.51 -6.58
C ALA A 87 -6.87 -8.64 -7.57
N TYR A 88 -7.07 -9.87 -7.08
CA TYR A 88 -7.34 -11.01 -7.95
C TYR A 88 -8.66 -10.88 -8.71
N ALA A 89 -9.69 -10.31 -8.11
CA ALA A 89 -10.93 -10.02 -8.82
C ALA A 89 -10.74 -9.00 -9.95
N ILE A 90 -9.94 -7.95 -9.72
CA ILE A 90 -9.58 -6.96 -10.73
C ILE A 90 -8.74 -7.59 -11.84
N ILE A 91 -7.72 -8.37 -11.49
CA ILE A 91 -6.86 -9.08 -12.43
C ILE A 91 -7.71 -9.97 -13.35
N ASP A 92 -8.56 -10.81 -12.78
CA ASP A 92 -9.44 -11.71 -13.54
C ASP A 92 -10.32 -10.92 -14.51
N TRP A 93 -10.95 -9.85 -14.01
CA TRP A 93 -11.81 -9.02 -14.84
C TRP A 93 -11.05 -8.32 -15.98
N VAL A 94 -9.91 -7.71 -15.68
CA VAL A 94 -9.06 -7.01 -16.67
C VAL A 94 -8.57 -8.01 -17.73
N TYR A 95 -8.03 -9.15 -17.29
CA TYR A 95 -7.47 -10.17 -18.17
C TYR A 95 -8.50 -10.74 -19.13
N ASN A 96 -9.74 -10.96 -18.67
CA ASN A 96 -10.80 -11.56 -19.48
C ASN A 96 -11.54 -10.55 -20.37
N ASN A 97 -11.42 -9.24 -20.13
CA ASN A 97 -12.20 -8.24 -20.86
C ASN A 97 -11.36 -7.30 -21.73
N PHE A 98 -10.04 -7.27 -21.55
CA PHE A 98 -9.18 -6.31 -22.25
C PHE A 98 -7.89 -6.97 -22.77
N ASP A 99 -7.93 -7.55 -23.97
CA ASP A 99 -6.77 -8.23 -24.60
C ASP A 99 -5.50 -7.38 -24.59
N ARG A 100 -5.62 -6.06 -24.77
CA ARG A 100 -4.49 -5.11 -24.77
C ARG A 100 -3.80 -5.01 -23.38
N LEU A 101 -4.49 -5.39 -22.31
CA LEU A 101 -4.01 -5.37 -20.93
C LEU A 101 -3.57 -6.75 -20.42
N ASN A 102 -3.47 -7.75 -21.29
CA ASN A 102 -2.95 -9.06 -20.92
C ASN A 102 -1.47 -9.01 -20.51
N GLN A 103 -0.74 -7.99 -21.00
CA GLN A 103 0.66 -7.72 -20.64
C GLN A 103 0.91 -6.21 -20.51
N PRO A 104 0.37 -5.55 -19.49
CA PRO A 104 0.63 -4.14 -19.23
C PRO A 104 2.12 -3.96 -18.92
N LYS A 105 2.70 -2.84 -19.32
CA LYS A 105 4.09 -2.50 -19.03
C LYS A 105 4.24 -1.70 -17.75
N ARG A 106 3.29 -0.79 -17.49
CA ARG A 106 3.28 0.06 -16.31
C ARG A 106 1.90 0.08 -15.67
N ILE A 107 1.87 -0.19 -14.37
CA ILE A 107 0.64 -0.25 -13.55
C ILE A 107 0.79 0.72 -12.39
N LEU A 108 -0.23 1.53 -12.15
CA LEU A 108 -0.33 2.42 -10.99
C LEU A 108 -1.47 1.96 -10.08
N ASP A 109 -1.14 1.77 -8.80
CA ASP A 109 -2.10 1.52 -7.72
C ASP A 109 -2.24 2.78 -6.86
N VAL A 110 -3.40 3.41 -6.91
CA VAL A 110 -3.66 4.71 -6.27
C VAL A 110 -4.35 4.49 -4.93
N GLY A 111 -3.74 5.01 -3.85
CA GLY A 111 -4.16 4.73 -2.47
C GLY A 111 -3.77 3.30 -2.07
N CYS A 112 -2.53 2.93 -2.34
CA CYS A 112 -2.05 1.54 -2.22
C CYS A 112 -1.93 1.05 -0.78
N THR A 113 -1.92 1.93 0.21
CA THR A 113 -1.71 1.64 1.64
C THR A 113 -0.52 0.69 1.86
N VAL A 114 -0.79 -0.55 2.25
CA VAL A 114 0.23 -1.58 2.54
C VAL A 114 0.48 -2.55 1.38
N GLY A 115 0.00 -2.21 0.18
CA GLY A 115 0.29 -2.95 -1.05
C GLY A 115 -0.54 -4.21 -1.28
N HIS A 116 -1.75 -4.32 -0.69
CA HIS A 116 -2.62 -5.48 -0.86
C HIS A 116 -3.02 -5.75 -2.33
N ASN A 117 -3.11 -4.70 -3.16
CA ASN A 117 -3.33 -4.85 -4.59
C ASN A 117 -2.03 -4.77 -5.39
N THR A 118 -1.13 -3.87 -4.99
CA THR A 118 0.15 -3.63 -5.67
C THR A 118 0.97 -4.91 -5.85
N LEU A 119 1.10 -5.72 -4.78
CA LEU A 119 1.91 -6.93 -4.81
C LEU A 119 1.32 -8.01 -5.74
N PRO A 120 0.01 -8.37 -5.66
CA PRO A 120 -0.59 -9.31 -6.61
C PRO A 120 -0.51 -8.88 -8.08
N PHE A 121 -0.57 -7.59 -8.38
CA PHE A 121 -0.38 -7.11 -9.75
C PHE A 121 1.00 -7.46 -10.27
N LYS A 122 2.05 -7.30 -9.46
CA LYS A 122 3.41 -7.67 -9.83
C LYS A 122 3.59 -9.18 -9.97
N GLU A 123 2.98 -9.96 -9.08
CA GLU A 123 3.03 -11.42 -9.16
C GLU A 123 2.39 -11.94 -10.44
N PHE A 124 1.23 -11.39 -10.81
CA PHE A 124 0.51 -11.79 -12.01
C PHE A 124 1.16 -11.27 -13.30
N TRP A 125 1.65 -10.03 -13.30
CA TRP A 125 2.38 -9.41 -14.42
C TRP A 125 3.84 -9.14 -14.07
N PRO A 126 4.70 -10.17 -13.98
CA PRO A 126 6.06 -10.04 -13.44
C PRO A 126 6.98 -9.15 -14.27
N LYS A 127 6.63 -8.87 -15.53
CA LYS A 127 7.38 -7.95 -16.39
C LYS A 127 6.93 -6.50 -16.30
N ALA A 128 5.78 -6.25 -15.67
CA ALA A 128 5.29 -4.89 -15.49
C ALA A 128 6.13 -4.14 -14.45
N GLU A 129 6.33 -2.87 -14.69
CA GLU A 129 6.67 -1.92 -13.64
C GLU A 129 5.39 -1.62 -12.86
N VAL A 130 5.38 -1.92 -11.56
CA VAL A 130 4.21 -1.70 -10.70
C VAL A 130 4.58 -0.68 -9.65
N ILE A 131 3.82 0.41 -9.59
CA ILE A 131 4.02 1.52 -8.68
C ILE A 131 2.77 1.69 -7.82
N GLY A 132 2.94 1.71 -6.50
CA GLY A 132 1.89 2.07 -5.56
C GLY A 132 2.14 3.48 -5.00
N ILE A 133 1.12 4.32 -4.99
CA ILE A 133 1.20 5.65 -4.35
C ILE A 133 0.22 5.78 -3.19
N ASP A 134 0.68 6.47 -2.16
CA ASP A 134 -0.12 6.82 -0.98
C ASP A 134 0.47 8.09 -0.33
N ILE A 135 -0.32 8.79 0.48
CA ILE A 135 0.16 9.94 1.24
C ILE A 135 0.78 9.54 2.59
N GLY A 136 0.49 8.34 3.07
CA GLY A 136 0.87 7.84 4.37
C GLY A 136 2.28 7.24 4.40
N ALA A 137 3.30 7.97 4.84
CA ALA A 137 4.65 7.45 4.97
C ALA A 137 4.75 6.16 5.84
N PRO A 138 4.05 6.04 6.99
CA PRO A 138 4.09 4.81 7.81
C PRO A 138 3.56 3.58 7.09
N VAL A 139 2.47 3.72 6.33
CA VAL A 139 1.89 2.59 5.58
C VAL A 139 2.78 2.20 4.40
N LEU A 140 3.39 3.17 3.72
CA LEU A 140 4.33 2.90 2.63
C LEU A 140 5.63 2.23 3.11
N ARG A 141 6.17 2.64 4.27
CA ARG A 141 7.32 1.94 4.88
C ARG A 141 6.98 0.49 5.22
N TYR A 142 5.77 0.24 5.69
CA TYR A 142 5.31 -1.13 5.92
C TYR A 142 5.17 -1.89 4.60
N ALA A 143 4.54 -1.30 3.58
CA ALA A 143 4.36 -1.89 2.26
C ALA A 143 5.69 -2.32 1.63
N ASP A 144 6.69 -1.44 1.66
CA ASP A 144 8.05 -1.71 1.15
C ASP A 144 8.69 -2.91 1.87
N ARG A 145 8.59 -2.96 3.20
CA ARG A 145 9.14 -4.08 3.98
C ARG A 145 8.39 -5.39 3.72
N ARG A 146 7.08 -5.32 3.57
CA ARG A 146 6.24 -6.45 3.19
C ARG A 146 6.64 -6.99 1.81
N ALA A 147 6.78 -6.12 0.82
CA ALA A 147 7.25 -6.49 -0.52
C ALA A 147 8.62 -7.16 -0.50
N LYS A 148 9.58 -6.58 0.21
CA LYS A 148 10.93 -7.16 0.39
C LYS A 148 10.91 -8.51 1.09
N SER A 149 10.08 -8.69 2.12
CA SER A 149 9.95 -9.96 2.83
C SER A 149 9.39 -11.09 1.95
N LEU A 150 8.57 -10.72 0.97
CA LEU A 150 7.98 -11.64 -0.02
C LEU A 150 8.83 -11.79 -1.28
N GLY A 151 9.90 -11.00 -1.45
CA GLY A 151 10.74 -11.01 -2.63
C GLY A 151 10.08 -10.44 -3.88
N ILE A 152 9.14 -9.49 -3.70
CA ILE A 152 8.36 -8.86 -4.78
C ILE A 152 8.93 -7.48 -5.07
N ASP A 153 9.38 -7.27 -6.32
CA ASP A 153 10.01 -6.03 -6.78
C ASP A 153 8.93 -5.04 -7.29
N VAL A 154 8.56 -4.09 -6.44
CA VAL A 154 7.62 -2.99 -6.73
C VAL A 154 8.17 -1.68 -6.20
N THR A 155 7.68 -0.55 -6.71
CA THR A 155 8.00 0.77 -6.20
C THR A 155 6.84 1.33 -5.40
N PHE A 156 7.12 1.85 -4.21
CA PHE A 156 6.17 2.65 -3.44
C PHE A 156 6.64 4.10 -3.41
N SER A 157 5.75 5.04 -3.73
CA SER A 157 6.08 6.46 -3.78
C SER A 157 5.05 7.27 -2.99
N GLN A 158 5.54 8.15 -2.12
CA GLN A 158 4.70 9.03 -1.32
C GLN A 158 4.25 10.23 -2.16
N GLN A 159 3.02 10.16 -2.65
CA GLN A 159 2.43 11.20 -3.50
C GLN A 159 0.96 11.44 -3.16
N ASN A 160 0.50 12.66 -3.40
CA ASN A 160 -0.92 12.99 -3.38
C ASN A 160 -1.54 12.63 -4.75
N ALA A 161 -2.57 11.77 -4.73
CA ALA A 161 -3.27 11.34 -5.95
C ALA A 161 -3.97 12.48 -6.70
N GLU A 162 -4.26 13.59 -6.03
CA GLU A 162 -4.83 14.79 -6.66
C GLU A 162 -3.80 15.57 -7.49
N CYS A 163 -2.49 15.35 -7.22
CA CYS A 163 -1.39 16.05 -7.90
C CYS A 163 -0.16 15.13 -7.96
N THR A 164 -0.17 14.17 -8.88
CA THR A 164 0.94 13.23 -9.05
C THR A 164 2.08 13.84 -9.88
N GLU A 165 3.28 13.32 -9.69
CA GLU A 165 4.49 13.74 -10.43
C GLU A 165 4.69 12.97 -11.75
N PHE A 166 3.74 12.11 -12.13
CA PHE A 166 3.85 11.29 -13.34
C PHE A 166 3.48 12.09 -14.60
N GLU A 167 4.13 11.75 -15.69
CA GLU A 167 3.79 12.29 -17.01
C GLU A 167 2.42 11.77 -17.49
N ASP A 168 1.73 12.56 -18.28
CA ASP A 168 0.47 12.17 -18.91
C ASP A 168 0.65 10.92 -19.79
N ASN A 169 -0.34 10.01 -19.72
CA ASN A 169 -0.36 8.78 -20.51
C ASN A 169 0.81 7.82 -20.24
N SER A 170 1.41 7.88 -19.06
CA SER A 170 2.57 7.05 -18.71
C SER A 170 2.23 5.65 -18.19
N PHE A 171 0.95 5.32 -17.98
CA PHE A 171 0.50 4.03 -17.48
C PHE A 171 -0.45 3.32 -18.44
N ASP A 172 -0.34 1.99 -18.53
CA ASP A 172 -1.27 1.14 -19.27
C ASP A 172 -2.51 0.80 -18.45
N LEU A 173 -2.35 0.66 -17.12
CA LEU A 173 -3.41 0.33 -16.16
C LEU A 173 -3.26 1.21 -14.92
N ILE A 174 -4.33 1.87 -14.54
CA ILE A 174 -4.44 2.60 -13.28
C ILE A 174 -5.58 1.97 -12.49
N VAL A 175 -5.29 1.60 -11.25
CA VAL A 175 -6.26 0.99 -10.35
C VAL A 175 -6.37 1.84 -9.09
N SER A 176 -7.59 1.92 -8.57
CA SER A 176 -7.87 2.53 -7.28
C SER A 176 -8.94 1.70 -6.59
N THR A 177 -8.62 1.15 -5.43
CA THR A 177 -9.50 0.23 -4.70
C THR A 177 -9.76 0.77 -3.32
N MET A 178 -11.04 0.97 -2.98
CA MET A 178 -11.46 1.47 -1.66
C MET A 178 -10.83 2.81 -1.26
N PHE A 179 -10.41 3.63 -2.22
CA PHE A 179 -9.70 4.88 -1.99
C PHE A 179 -10.61 6.11 -2.09
N LEU A 180 -11.56 6.13 -3.05
CA LEU A 180 -12.33 7.35 -3.33
C LEU A 180 -13.19 7.85 -2.16
N HIS A 181 -13.56 6.98 -1.22
CA HIS A 181 -14.29 7.42 -0.02
C HIS A 181 -13.41 8.15 1.00
N GLU A 182 -12.09 8.08 0.84
CA GLU A 182 -11.10 8.79 1.65
C GLU A 182 -10.79 10.20 1.14
N THR A 183 -11.26 10.55 -0.06
CA THR A 183 -10.96 11.84 -0.69
C THR A 183 -12.06 12.87 -0.43
N SER A 184 -11.73 14.17 -0.58
CA SER A 184 -12.71 15.25 -0.53
C SER A 184 -13.61 15.24 -1.77
N TYR A 185 -14.83 15.77 -1.62
CA TYR A 185 -15.76 16.04 -2.72
C TYR A 185 -15.49 17.39 -3.35
#